data_394b8fdad2ef6e00368e51eb6c1d37f4
#
_entry.id   394b8fdad2ef6e00368e51eb6c1d37f4
#
_cell.length_a   1.000
_cell.length_b   1.000
_cell.length_c   1.000
_cell.angle_alpha   90.00
_cell.angle_beta   90.00
_cell.angle_gamma   90.00
#
_symmetry.space_group_name_H-M   'P 1'
#
loop_
_entity.id
_entity.type
_entity.pdbx_description
1 polymer ?
#
loop_
_entity_poly.entity_id
_entity_poly.type
_entity_poly.pdbx_seq_one_letter_code
_entity_poly.pdbx_strand_id
1 'polypeptide(L)'
;MKHIARKRFGQHFLTDGAIIEGIVDAINPQPGDPMVEIGPGLAALTQPLVERLGRLNVIELDRDLAVRLREHPHLNVIESDVLRVDFTQLAADLQVPKLRVVGNLPYNISSPILFHLLEHVAVVKDQHFMLQKEVIDRMVATPSSGDYSRLSVMLQ
;
A
#
# COMPACT_ATOMS: atom_id res chain seq x y z
N MET A 1 -19.81 -12.26 -5.71
CA MET A 1 -18.76 -11.83 -4.78
C MET A 1 -18.97 -10.41 -4.35
N LYS A 2 -19.10 -10.23 -3.06
CA LYS A 2 -19.39 -8.92 -2.50
C LYS A 2 -18.25 -7.92 -2.72
N HIS A 3 -17.02 -8.40 -2.75
CA HIS A 3 -15.86 -7.53 -2.92
C HIS A 3 -15.84 -6.84 -4.27
N ILE A 4 -16.40 -7.49 -5.30
CA ILE A 4 -16.40 -6.94 -6.65
C ILE A 4 -17.17 -5.62 -6.69
N ALA A 5 -18.33 -5.54 -6.04
CA ALA A 5 -19.15 -4.35 -6.07
C ALA A 5 -18.45 -3.16 -5.43
N ARG A 6 -17.81 -3.36 -4.27
CA ARG A 6 -17.12 -2.29 -3.56
C ARG A 6 -15.84 -1.84 -4.19
N LYS A 7 -15.22 -2.71 -4.96
CA LYS A 7 -13.91 -2.42 -5.56
C LYS A 7 -14.00 -2.07 -7.03
N ARG A 8 -15.18 -1.75 -7.49
CA ARG A 8 -15.42 -1.54 -8.92
C ARG A 8 -14.47 -0.53 -9.55
N PHE A 9 -14.27 0.62 -8.89
CA PHE A 9 -13.35 1.64 -9.41
C PHE A 9 -11.92 1.14 -9.49
N GLY A 10 -11.44 0.60 -8.38
CA GLY A 10 -10.07 0.10 -8.31
C GLY A 10 -9.85 -1.05 -9.25
N GLN A 11 -10.85 -1.92 -9.43
CA GLN A 11 -10.69 -3.07 -10.32
C GLN A 11 -10.55 -2.67 -11.78
N HIS A 12 -11.33 -1.70 -12.26
CA HIS A 12 -11.15 -1.23 -13.62
C HIS A 12 -9.74 -0.68 -13.85
N PHE A 13 -9.27 0.08 -12.91
CA PHE A 13 -7.93 0.65 -12.96
C PHE A 13 -6.86 -0.45 -12.92
N LEU A 14 -7.01 -1.41 -12.01
CA LEU A 14 -5.98 -2.42 -11.77
C LEU A 14 -6.09 -3.67 -12.64
N THR A 15 -7.07 -3.76 -13.54
CA THR A 15 -7.12 -4.84 -14.51
C THR A 15 -6.42 -4.50 -15.82
N ASP A 16 -6.04 -3.24 -16.02
CA ASP A 16 -5.23 -2.85 -17.18
C ASP A 16 -3.77 -3.14 -16.91
N GLY A 17 -3.23 -4.14 -17.61
CA GLY A 17 -1.85 -4.57 -17.40
C GLY A 17 -0.82 -3.48 -17.68
N ALA A 18 -1.07 -2.61 -18.64
CA ALA A 18 -0.15 -1.51 -18.93
C ALA A 18 -0.12 -0.49 -17.80
N ILE A 19 -1.28 -0.20 -17.18
CA ILE A 19 -1.35 0.70 -16.03
C ILE A 19 -0.63 0.09 -14.84
N ILE A 20 -0.84 -1.18 -14.56
CA ILE A 20 -0.18 -1.89 -13.47
C ILE A 20 1.35 -1.85 -13.65
N GLU A 21 1.82 -2.14 -14.85
CA GLU A 21 3.25 -2.09 -15.15
C GLU A 21 3.83 -0.69 -14.92
N GLY A 22 3.11 0.34 -15.36
CA GLY A 22 3.52 1.72 -15.14
C GLY A 22 3.60 2.08 -13.66
N ILE A 23 2.66 1.61 -12.86
CA ILE A 23 2.66 1.82 -11.42
C ILE A 23 3.87 1.15 -10.78
N VAL A 24 4.11 -0.11 -11.12
CA VAL A 24 5.23 -0.87 -10.57
C VAL A 24 6.56 -0.24 -10.98
N ASP A 25 6.68 0.19 -12.22
CA ASP A 25 7.89 0.89 -12.68
C ASP A 25 8.13 2.18 -11.91
N ALA A 26 7.06 2.94 -11.62
CA ALA A 26 7.17 4.17 -10.83
C ALA A 26 7.61 3.90 -9.40
N ILE A 27 7.14 2.81 -8.80
CA ILE A 27 7.56 2.38 -7.47
C ILE A 27 9.01 1.94 -7.49
N ASN A 28 9.43 1.32 -8.58
CA ASN A 28 10.79 0.80 -8.77
C ASN A 28 11.22 -0.12 -7.61
N PRO A 29 10.50 -1.23 -7.41
CA PRO A 29 10.87 -2.16 -6.35
C PRO A 29 12.15 -2.89 -6.68
N GLN A 30 13.04 -3.00 -5.70
CA GLN A 30 14.30 -3.71 -5.84
C GLN A 30 14.27 -4.99 -5.03
N PRO A 31 14.93 -6.06 -5.47
CA PRO A 31 14.99 -7.30 -4.70
C PRO A 31 15.44 -7.03 -3.27
N GLY A 32 14.68 -7.57 -2.32
CA GLY A 32 15.00 -7.41 -0.90
C GLY A 32 14.51 -6.13 -0.25
N ASP A 33 13.90 -5.21 -1.00
CA ASP A 33 13.31 -4.01 -0.40
C ASP A 33 12.26 -4.39 0.66
N PRO A 34 12.29 -3.74 1.82
CA PRO A 34 11.30 -3.98 2.87
C PRO A 34 10.01 -3.22 2.55
N MET A 35 9.19 -3.80 1.70
CA MET A 35 7.97 -3.16 1.22
C MET A 35 6.74 -3.71 1.92
N VAL A 36 5.77 -2.84 2.16
CA VAL A 36 4.48 -3.17 2.77
C VAL A 36 3.37 -2.66 1.87
N GLU A 37 2.51 -3.56 1.42
CA GLU A 37 1.33 -3.18 0.65
C GLU A 37 0.11 -3.14 1.56
N ILE A 38 -0.60 -2.01 1.52
CA ILE A 38 -1.84 -1.83 2.29
C ILE A 38 -3.03 -2.21 1.40
N GLY A 39 -3.84 -3.15 1.88
CA GLY A 39 -5.07 -3.54 1.23
C GLY A 39 -4.89 -4.18 -0.14
N PRO A 40 -4.11 -5.26 -0.24
CA PRO A 40 -3.85 -5.91 -1.53
C PRO A 40 -5.12 -6.41 -2.23
N GLY A 41 -6.18 -6.69 -1.49
CA GLY A 41 -7.45 -7.13 -2.05
C GLY A 41 -7.29 -8.39 -2.89
N LEU A 42 -7.62 -8.28 -4.17
CA LEU A 42 -7.52 -9.41 -5.10
C LEU A 42 -6.12 -9.60 -5.67
N ALA A 43 -5.14 -8.91 -5.13
CA ALA A 43 -3.72 -9.09 -5.43
C ALA A 43 -3.27 -8.63 -6.83
N ALA A 44 -4.02 -7.73 -7.46
CA ALA A 44 -3.67 -7.25 -8.80
C ALA A 44 -2.30 -6.55 -8.84
N LEU A 45 -2.00 -5.74 -7.84
CA LEU A 45 -0.70 -5.07 -7.71
C LEU A 45 0.32 -5.98 -7.00
N THR A 46 -0.16 -6.84 -6.12
CA THR A 46 0.67 -7.70 -5.28
C THR A 46 1.58 -8.61 -6.09
N GLN A 47 1.02 -9.28 -7.10
CA GLN A 47 1.75 -10.27 -7.88
C GLN A 47 2.98 -9.66 -8.58
N PRO A 48 2.85 -8.58 -9.36
CA PRO A 48 4.03 -7.99 -9.99
C PRO A 48 5.03 -7.41 -8.98
N LEU A 49 4.57 -6.95 -7.82
CA LEU A 49 5.50 -6.50 -6.78
C LEU A 49 6.32 -7.66 -6.23
N VAL A 50 5.68 -8.78 -5.92
CA VAL A 50 6.37 -9.97 -5.40
C VAL A 50 7.41 -10.47 -6.40
N GLU A 51 7.08 -10.45 -7.69
CA GLU A 51 8.00 -10.90 -8.72
C GLU A 51 9.30 -10.12 -8.73
N ARG A 52 9.24 -8.83 -8.43
CA ARG A 52 10.43 -7.98 -8.39
C ARG A 52 11.14 -8.01 -7.04
N LEU A 53 10.37 -8.13 -5.96
CA LEU A 53 10.91 -8.05 -4.60
C LEU A 53 11.44 -9.38 -4.08
N GLY A 54 10.80 -10.47 -4.46
CA GLY A 54 11.02 -11.79 -3.90
C GLY A 54 10.18 -12.07 -2.66
N ARG A 55 9.85 -11.06 -1.88
CA ARG A 55 9.00 -11.18 -0.69
C ARG A 55 8.30 -9.86 -0.43
N LEU A 56 7.04 -9.92 -0.01
CA LEU A 56 6.24 -8.73 0.25
C LEU A 56 5.43 -8.90 1.53
N ASN A 57 5.40 -7.83 2.33
CA ASN A 57 4.53 -7.76 3.50
C ASN A 57 3.21 -7.13 3.05
N VAL A 58 2.09 -7.69 3.47
CA VAL A 58 0.76 -7.15 3.13
C VAL A 58 -0.07 -6.99 4.38
N ILE A 59 -0.83 -5.91 4.44
CA ILE A 59 -1.78 -5.64 5.52
C ILE A 59 -3.18 -5.75 4.93
N GLU A 60 -3.95 -6.71 5.40
CA GLU A 60 -5.29 -6.98 4.90
C GLU A 60 -6.27 -7.09 6.06
N LEU A 61 -7.35 -6.31 6.01
CA LEU A 61 -8.39 -6.34 7.04
C LEU A 61 -9.39 -7.47 6.82
N ASP A 62 -9.69 -7.79 5.55
CA ASP A 62 -10.69 -8.79 5.22
C ASP A 62 -10.14 -10.18 5.50
N ARG A 63 -10.85 -10.91 6.36
CA ARG A 63 -10.40 -12.23 6.81
C ARG A 63 -10.30 -13.24 5.67
N ASP A 64 -11.29 -13.24 4.78
CA ASP A 64 -11.30 -14.19 3.67
C ASP A 64 -10.17 -13.93 2.69
N LEU A 65 -9.92 -12.66 2.41
CA LEU A 65 -8.81 -12.28 1.54
C LEU A 65 -7.46 -12.60 2.20
N ALA A 66 -7.34 -12.38 3.51
CA ALA A 66 -6.12 -12.71 4.22
C ALA A 66 -5.81 -14.20 4.16
N VAL A 67 -6.83 -15.06 4.30
CA VAL A 67 -6.66 -16.50 4.18
C VAL A 67 -6.12 -16.88 2.80
N ARG A 68 -6.69 -16.29 1.75
CA ARG A 68 -6.23 -16.55 0.37
C ARG A 68 -4.80 -16.07 0.15
N LEU A 69 -4.47 -14.89 0.68
CA LEU A 69 -3.12 -14.34 0.53
C LEU A 69 -2.08 -15.21 1.23
N ARG A 70 -2.44 -15.82 2.36
CA ARG A 70 -1.53 -16.71 3.08
C ARG A 70 -1.15 -17.97 2.32
N GLU A 71 -1.90 -18.31 1.29
CA GLU A 71 -1.55 -19.44 0.41
C GLU A 71 -0.32 -19.13 -0.45
N HIS A 72 0.01 -17.87 -0.60
CA HIS A 72 1.18 -17.47 -1.37
C HIS A 72 2.43 -17.54 -0.51
N PRO A 73 3.45 -18.35 -0.89
CA PRO A 73 4.60 -18.60 -0.01
C PRO A 73 5.50 -17.40 0.22
N HIS A 74 5.44 -16.39 -0.64
CA HIS A 74 6.31 -15.21 -0.54
C HIS A 74 5.63 -13.99 0.04
N LEU A 75 4.41 -14.15 0.58
CA LEU A 75 3.70 -13.08 1.27
C LEU A 75 3.79 -13.28 2.78
N ASN A 76 4.11 -12.20 3.48
CA ASN A 76 3.95 -12.11 4.92
C ASN A 76 2.66 -11.34 5.18
N VAL A 77 1.60 -12.04 5.60
CA VAL A 77 0.26 -11.46 5.72
C VAL A 77 0.01 -11.00 7.14
N ILE A 78 -0.30 -9.73 7.28
CA ILE A 78 -0.71 -9.12 8.55
C ILE A 78 -2.20 -8.85 8.44
N GLU A 79 -2.99 -9.65 9.14
CA GLU A 79 -4.44 -9.49 9.16
C GLU A 79 -4.79 -8.46 10.22
N SER A 80 -5.05 -7.23 9.79
CA SER A 80 -5.32 -6.13 10.72
C SER A 80 -5.91 -4.95 9.99
N ASP A 81 -6.62 -4.10 10.73
CA ASP A 81 -6.90 -2.74 10.32
C ASP A 81 -5.56 -1.98 10.28
N VAL A 82 -5.25 -1.37 9.14
CA VAL A 82 -3.98 -0.66 8.96
C VAL A 82 -3.80 0.46 9.99
N LEU A 83 -4.89 1.08 10.44
CA LEU A 83 -4.84 2.13 11.45
C LEU A 83 -4.41 1.62 12.83
N ARG A 84 -4.42 0.31 13.04
CA ARG A 84 -3.94 -0.32 14.26
C ARG A 84 -2.54 -0.87 14.15
N VAL A 85 -1.95 -0.83 12.96
CA VAL A 85 -0.59 -1.31 12.76
C VAL A 85 0.39 -0.26 13.24
N ASP A 86 1.28 -0.63 14.14
CA ASP A 86 2.40 0.21 14.56
C ASP A 86 3.55 -0.02 13.58
N PHE A 87 3.72 0.91 12.65
CA PHE A 87 4.75 0.78 11.61
C PHE A 87 6.16 0.85 12.18
N THR A 88 6.35 1.56 13.26
CA THR A 88 7.66 1.60 13.94
C THR A 88 8.00 0.21 14.48
N GLN A 89 7.04 -0.45 15.11
CA GLN A 89 7.23 -1.81 15.60
C GLN A 89 7.42 -2.80 14.46
N LEU A 90 6.66 -2.63 13.37
CA LEU A 90 6.80 -3.49 12.19
C LEU A 90 8.22 -3.41 11.61
N ALA A 91 8.76 -2.21 11.47
CA ALA A 91 10.14 -2.05 11.01
C ALA A 91 11.14 -2.75 11.94
N ALA A 92 10.93 -2.63 13.23
CA ALA A 92 11.78 -3.31 14.22
C ALA A 92 11.65 -4.83 14.11
N ASP A 93 10.44 -5.34 13.95
CA ASP A 93 10.20 -6.78 13.80
C ASP A 93 10.85 -7.34 12.54
N LEU A 94 10.86 -6.56 11.47
CA LEU A 94 11.51 -6.93 10.22
C LEU A 94 13.02 -6.64 10.21
N GLN A 95 13.51 -6.01 11.27
CA GLN A 95 14.93 -5.66 11.43
C GLN A 95 15.43 -4.75 10.30
N VAL A 96 14.64 -3.77 9.95
CA VAL A 96 15.00 -2.78 8.93
C VAL A 96 14.84 -1.37 9.49
N PRO A 97 15.66 -0.41 9.01
CA PRO A 97 15.56 0.97 9.50
C PRO A 97 14.33 1.69 8.94
N LYS A 98 13.92 1.37 7.72
CA LYS A 98 12.79 2.03 7.06
C LYS A 98 12.03 1.06 6.17
N LEU A 99 10.74 1.35 6.01
CA LEU A 99 9.82 0.58 5.17
C LEU A 99 9.44 1.40 3.93
N ARG A 100 9.15 0.71 2.84
CA ARG A 100 8.52 1.31 1.66
C ARG A 100 7.06 0.90 1.67
N VAL A 101 6.15 1.87 1.58
CA VAL A 101 4.71 1.62 1.72
C VAL A 101 4.00 1.90 0.41
N VAL A 102 3.17 0.96 -0.03
CA VAL A 102 2.41 1.09 -1.27
C VAL A 102 0.95 0.68 -1.03
N GLY A 103 0.06 1.12 -1.90
CA GLY A 103 -1.32 0.67 -1.81
C GLY A 103 -2.24 1.38 -2.77
N ASN A 104 -3.36 0.71 -3.07
CA ASN A 104 -4.48 1.30 -3.77
C ASN A 104 -5.57 1.57 -2.73
N LEU A 105 -5.68 2.82 -2.29
CA LEU A 105 -6.49 3.17 -1.12
C LEU A 105 -7.89 3.60 -1.52
N PRO A 106 -8.94 3.02 -0.91
CA PRO A 106 -10.30 3.55 -1.05
C PRO A 106 -10.38 4.98 -0.54
N TYR A 107 -11.21 5.81 -1.20
CA TYR A 107 -11.28 7.23 -0.86
C TYR A 107 -11.69 7.48 0.60
N ASN A 108 -12.53 6.62 1.16
CA ASN A 108 -13.07 6.83 2.50
C ASN A 108 -12.08 6.57 3.63
N ILE A 109 -10.96 5.88 3.36
CA ILE A 109 -9.95 5.59 4.38
C ILE A 109 -8.56 6.12 4.02
N SER A 110 -8.41 6.74 2.85
CA SER A 110 -7.09 7.19 2.40
C SER A 110 -6.51 8.28 3.30
N SER A 111 -7.29 9.30 3.67
CA SER A 111 -6.81 10.37 4.54
C SER A 111 -6.38 9.86 5.92
N PRO A 112 -7.20 9.07 6.64
CA PRO A 112 -6.76 8.50 7.91
C PRO A 112 -5.47 7.68 7.79
N ILE A 113 -5.32 6.91 6.73
CA ILE A 113 -4.11 6.10 6.52
C ILE A 113 -2.89 7.00 6.34
N LEU A 114 -3.01 8.06 5.54
CA LEU A 114 -1.91 8.98 5.32
C LEU A 114 -1.51 9.69 6.62
N PHE A 115 -2.47 10.11 7.43
CA PHE A 115 -2.16 10.71 8.73
C PHE A 115 -1.51 9.70 9.68
N HIS A 116 -1.98 8.46 9.67
CA HIS A 116 -1.39 7.41 10.49
C HIS A 116 0.08 7.18 10.11
N LEU A 117 0.39 7.16 8.82
CA LEU A 117 1.77 7.01 8.35
C LEU A 117 2.65 8.18 8.72
N LEU A 118 2.09 9.41 8.77
CA LEU A 118 2.84 10.57 9.23
C LEU A 118 3.32 10.42 10.67
N GLU A 119 2.57 9.73 11.51
CA GLU A 119 2.99 9.46 12.88
C GLU A 119 4.23 8.56 12.95
N HIS A 120 4.49 7.80 11.88
CA HIS A 120 5.59 6.86 11.79
C HIS A 120 6.61 7.26 10.72
N VAL A 121 6.66 8.53 10.37
CA VAL A 121 7.45 9.01 9.23
C VAL A 121 8.93 8.65 9.34
N ALA A 122 9.45 8.53 10.57
CA ALA A 122 10.85 8.21 10.79
C ALA A 122 11.24 6.81 10.23
N VAL A 123 10.28 5.90 10.14
CA VAL A 123 10.53 4.54 9.63
C VAL A 123 9.93 4.31 8.25
N VAL A 124 9.46 5.35 7.56
CA VAL A 124 8.91 5.24 6.20
C VAL A 124 9.85 5.94 5.22
N LYS A 125 10.44 5.16 4.33
CA LYS A 125 11.37 5.69 3.33
C LYS A 125 10.62 6.43 2.24
N ASP A 126 9.57 5.82 1.70
CA ASP A 126 8.71 6.42 0.68
C ASP A 126 7.34 5.77 0.70
N GLN A 127 6.41 6.41 0.05
CA GLN A 127 5.01 5.97 -0.02
C GLN A 127 4.52 6.18 -1.44
N HIS A 128 3.83 5.17 -2.00
CA HIS A 128 3.27 5.21 -3.34
C HIS A 128 1.83 4.76 -3.28
N PHE A 129 0.91 5.69 -3.49
CA PHE A 129 -0.51 5.40 -3.38
C PHE A 129 -1.27 5.82 -4.61
N MET A 130 -2.28 5.03 -4.96
CA MET A 130 -3.28 5.40 -5.94
C MET A 130 -4.47 5.96 -5.17
N LEU A 131 -4.77 7.24 -5.40
CA LEU A 131 -5.79 7.96 -4.68
C LEU A 131 -6.79 8.56 -5.65
N GLN A 132 -7.99 8.86 -5.18
CA GLN A 132 -8.94 9.62 -5.94
C GLN A 132 -8.57 11.10 -5.92
N LYS A 133 -8.95 11.81 -6.99
CA LYS A 133 -8.55 13.21 -7.18
C LYS A 133 -8.98 14.11 -6.01
N GLU A 134 -10.18 13.93 -5.50
CA GLU A 134 -10.68 14.76 -4.40
C GLU A 134 -9.83 14.64 -3.14
N VAL A 135 -9.24 13.47 -2.88
CA VAL A 135 -8.34 13.27 -1.75
C VAL A 135 -7.06 14.08 -1.95
N ILE A 136 -6.54 14.07 -3.17
CA ILE A 136 -5.34 14.83 -3.50
C ILE A 136 -5.58 16.32 -3.35
N ASP A 137 -6.71 16.82 -3.80
CA ASP A 137 -7.07 18.23 -3.67
C ASP A 137 -7.09 18.67 -2.20
N ARG A 138 -7.61 17.83 -1.30
CA ARG A 138 -7.58 18.11 0.13
C ARG A 138 -6.18 18.10 0.70
N MET A 139 -5.33 17.21 0.24
CA MET A 139 -3.93 17.16 0.70
C MET A 139 -3.15 18.39 0.29
N VAL A 140 -3.39 18.90 -0.93
CA VAL A 140 -2.73 20.11 -1.40
C VAL A 140 -3.14 21.32 -0.58
N ALA A 141 -4.39 21.36 -0.09
CA ALA A 141 -4.88 22.45 0.74
C ALA A 141 -4.30 22.44 2.16
N THR A 142 -3.68 21.34 2.58
CA THR A 142 -3.10 21.20 3.93
C THR A 142 -1.59 21.34 3.85
N PRO A 143 -0.98 22.35 4.51
CA PRO A 143 0.47 22.49 4.50
C PRO A 143 1.13 21.25 5.07
N SER A 144 2.18 20.77 4.42
CA SER A 144 2.92 19.60 4.86
C SER A 144 4.20 20.02 5.56
N SER A 145 4.65 19.18 6.51
CA SER A 145 5.93 19.34 7.17
C SER A 145 7.07 18.94 6.23
N GLY A 146 8.22 19.59 6.38
CA GLY A 146 9.42 19.19 5.67
C GLY A 146 10.02 17.88 6.16
N ASP A 147 9.52 17.31 7.25
CA ASP A 147 10.06 16.09 7.85
C ASP A 147 9.33 14.81 7.39
N TYR A 148 8.52 14.89 6.37
CA TYR A 148 7.79 13.74 5.88
C TYR A 148 8.60 12.96 4.84
N SER A 149 8.23 11.69 4.65
CA SER A 149 8.80 10.84 3.62
C SER A 149 8.28 11.23 2.24
N ARG A 150 8.99 10.78 1.19
CA ARG A 150 8.54 11.04 -0.18
C ARG A 150 7.23 10.31 -0.46
N LEU A 151 6.27 11.05 -0.99
CA LEU A 151 4.96 10.53 -1.37
C LEU A 151 4.80 10.57 -2.88
N SER A 152 4.40 9.45 -3.46
CA SER A 152 4.05 9.35 -4.87
C SER A 152 2.56 9.00 -4.98
N VAL A 153 1.82 9.77 -5.77
CA VAL A 153 0.37 9.65 -5.87
C VAL A 153 -0.04 9.51 -7.32
N MET A 154 -1.00 8.63 -7.59
CA MET A 154 -1.57 8.46 -8.91
C MET A 154 -3.08 8.65 -8.87
N LEU A 155 -3.59 9.37 -9.85
CA LEU A 155 -5.03 9.60 -9.99
C LEU A 155 -5.71 8.36 -10.57
N GLN A 156 -6.86 8.06 -10.02
CA GLN A 156 -7.72 6.99 -10.53
C GLN A 156 -8.79 7.53 -11.43
#